data_8a9de3d55ccbfa881b9b2ae96dfe7020
#
_entry.id   8a9de3d55ccbfa881b9b2ae96dfe7020
#
_cell.length_a   1.000
_cell.length_b   1.000
_cell.length_c   1.000
_cell.angle_alpha   90.00
_cell.angle_beta   90.00
_cell.angle_gamma   90.00
#
_symmetry.space_group_name_H-M   'P 1'
#
loop_
_entity.id
_entity.type
_entity.pdbx_description
1 polymer ?
#
loop_
_entity_poly.entity_id
_entity_poly.type
_entity_poly.pdbx_seq_one_letter_code
_entity_poly.pdbx_strand_id
1 'polypeptide(L)'
;ASENAKFSSEETIIKASKIDYDFINDIINVKGQNIEMTFKKGSISSEKSLIFYNQDNKILVEGNVYIKMNNEGNIKAKNVTVNIDEKGGISLVKAINDVEIFIGTLEQKVYSDEAIFDNKASKINLMGNVVLFYGQSFLKGDKAFIDLENGVSRISSDDKTNVSGLFIK
;
A
#
# COMPACT_ATOMS: atom_id res chain seq x y z
N ALA A 1 31.26 0.09 1.03
CA ALA A 1 30.80 0.66 -0.26
C ALA A 1 29.36 0.22 -0.47
N SER A 2 28.41 1.15 -0.53
CA SER A 2 27.05 0.85 -0.92
C SER A 2 27.07 0.58 -2.43
N GLU A 3 26.94 -0.68 -2.83
CA GLU A 3 26.76 -1.03 -4.23
C GLU A 3 25.37 -0.56 -4.63
N ASN A 4 25.28 0.42 -5.52
CA ASN A 4 24.02 0.90 -6.09
C ASN A 4 23.70 0.05 -7.32
N ALA A 5 22.96 -1.05 -7.10
CA ALA A 5 22.42 -1.83 -8.19
C ALA A 5 21.21 -1.12 -8.80
N LYS A 6 21.08 -1.16 -10.12
CA LYS A 6 19.95 -0.62 -10.87
C LYS A 6 19.46 -1.64 -11.89
N PHE A 7 18.17 -1.92 -11.88
CA PHE A 7 17.45 -2.64 -12.93
C PHE A 7 16.51 -1.65 -13.63
N SER A 8 16.44 -1.72 -14.96
CA SER A 8 15.57 -0.84 -15.75
C SER A 8 14.92 -1.62 -16.89
N SER A 9 13.61 -1.51 -17.00
CA SER A 9 12.81 -1.93 -18.14
C SER A 9 12.06 -0.72 -18.70
N GLU A 10 11.23 -0.89 -19.74
CA GLU A 10 10.49 0.21 -20.38
C GLU A 10 9.60 1.00 -19.39
N GLU A 11 9.01 0.32 -18.41
CA GLU A 11 8.03 0.93 -17.49
C GLU A 11 8.45 0.90 -16.03
N THR A 12 9.57 0.23 -15.70
CA THR A 12 9.96 -0.01 -14.29
C THR A 12 11.44 0.27 -14.07
N ILE A 13 11.76 1.00 -13.01
CA ILE A 13 13.11 1.24 -12.55
C ILE A 13 13.20 0.76 -11.10
N ILE A 14 14.19 -0.10 -10.79
CA ILE A 14 14.49 -0.57 -9.44
C ILE A 14 15.90 -0.13 -9.08
N LYS A 15 16.05 0.46 -7.89
CA LYS A 15 17.34 0.83 -7.28
C LYS A 15 17.43 0.16 -5.91
N ALA A 16 18.58 -0.44 -5.61
CA ALA A 16 18.80 -1.12 -4.33
C ALA A 16 20.28 -1.40 -4.09
N SER A 17 20.63 -1.93 -2.92
CA SER A 17 21.97 -2.42 -2.65
C SER A 17 22.30 -3.69 -3.41
N LYS A 18 21.31 -4.59 -3.59
CA LYS A 18 21.47 -5.85 -4.31
C LYS A 18 20.21 -6.19 -5.11
N ILE A 19 20.40 -6.60 -6.37
CA ILE A 19 19.35 -7.09 -7.26
C ILE A 19 19.84 -8.40 -7.87
N ASP A 20 19.08 -9.47 -7.68
CA ASP A 20 19.29 -10.78 -8.30
C ASP A 20 18.10 -11.06 -9.25
N TYR A 21 18.36 -11.44 -10.51
CA TYR A 21 17.33 -11.77 -11.47
C TYR A 21 17.41 -13.26 -11.86
N ASP A 22 16.34 -13.98 -11.58
CA ASP A 22 16.14 -15.36 -12.02
C ASP A 22 15.46 -15.35 -13.40
N PHE A 23 16.24 -15.55 -14.46
CA PHE A 23 15.76 -15.54 -15.85
C PHE A 23 14.85 -16.73 -16.19
N ILE A 24 14.94 -17.84 -15.43
CA ILE A 24 14.15 -19.04 -15.70
C ILE A 24 12.71 -18.84 -15.20
N ASN A 25 12.58 -18.32 -13.98
CA ASN A 25 11.30 -18.12 -13.32
C ASN A 25 10.75 -16.70 -13.50
N ASP A 26 11.53 -15.82 -14.14
CA ASP A 26 11.22 -14.40 -14.33
C ASP A 26 10.90 -13.67 -13.01
N ILE A 27 11.82 -13.84 -12.03
CA ILE A 27 11.69 -13.28 -10.69
C ILE A 27 12.86 -12.33 -10.41
N ILE A 28 12.54 -11.11 -9.95
CA ILE A 28 13.51 -10.13 -9.48
C ILE A 28 13.51 -10.12 -7.96
N ASN A 29 14.64 -10.49 -7.35
CA ASN A 29 14.84 -10.43 -5.90
C ASN A 29 15.69 -9.22 -5.56
N VAL A 30 15.18 -8.35 -4.70
CA VAL A 30 15.81 -7.07 -4.32
C VAL A 30 16.01 -7.05 -2.82
N LYS A 31 17.22 -6.66 -2.37
CA LYS A 31 17.58 -6.56 -0.96
C LYS A 31 18.35 -5.28 -0.68
N GLY A 32 18.15 -4.73 0.53
CA GLY A 32 18.88 -3.55 1.02
C GLY A 32 18.02 -2.63 1.87
N GLN A 33 18.64 -1.58 2.40
CA GLN A 33 17.98 -0.62 3.27
C GLN A 33 17.26 0.51 2.52
N ASN A 34 17.60 0.75 1.25
CA ASN A 34 17.06 1.85 0.45
C ASN A 34 16.57 1.29 -0.89
N ILE A 35 15.56 0.43 -0.84
CA ILE A 35 14.94 -0.11 -2.04
C ILE A 35 13.95 0.93 -2.56
N GLU A 36 14.06 1.25 -3.84
CA GLU A 36 13.12 2.09 -4.57
C GLU A 36 12.74 1.43 -5.89
N MET A 37 11.45 1.22 -6.10
CA MET A 37 10.88 0.78 -7.36
C MET A 37 9.93 1.85 -7.87
N THR A 38 10.19 2.36 -9.05
CA THR A 38 9.35 3.36 -9.71
C THR A 38 8.69 2.73 -10.93
N PHE A 39 7.42 2.98 -11.12
CA PHE A 39 6.62 2.55 -12.25
C PHE A 39 5.73 3.71 -12.73
N LYS A 40 5.02 3.52 -13.85
CA LYS A 40 4.31 4.60 -14.56
C LYS A 40 3.38 5.45 -13.69
N LYS A 41 2.71 4.85 -12.70
CA LYS A 41 1.70 5.54 -11.87
C LYS A 41 2.03 5.58 -10.38
N GLY A 42 3.28 5.41 -10.01
CA GLY A 42 3.66 5.48 -8.61
C GLY A 42 5.04 4.96 -8.30
N SER A 43 5.29 4.78 -7.01
CA SER A 43 6.54 4.21 -6.52
C SER A 43 6.31 3.38 -5.25
N ILE A 44 7.21 2.44 -5.03
CA ILE A 44 7.29 1.62 -3.82
C ILE A 44 8.68 1.79 -3.24
N SER A 45 8.79 2.04 -1.96
CA SER A 45 10.06 1.99 -1.25
C SER A 45 10.00 1.05 -0.05
N SER A 46 11.14 0.50 0.32
CA SER A 46 11.28 -0.45 1.42
C SER A 46 12.69 -0.43 2.00
N GLU A 47 12.82 -0.87 3.26
CA GLU A 47 14.09 -0.94 3.98
C GLU A 47 14.62 -2.38 4.14
N LYS A 48 13.97 -3.39 3.55
CA LYS A 48 14.37 -4.79 3.74
C LYS A 48 14.44 -5.61 2.47
N SER A 49 13.31 -5.84 1.81
CA SER A 49 13.25 -6.68 0.62
C SER A 49 12.05 -6.39 -0.27
N LEU A 50 12.23 -6.66 -1.56
CA LEU A 50 11.19 -6.66 -2.56
C LEU A 50 11.40 -7.86 -3.49
N ILE A 51 10.33 -8.62 -3.76
CA ILE A 51 10.33 -9.71 -4.73
C ILE A 51 9.28 -9.39 -5.79
N PHE A 52 9.71 -9.28 -7.03
CA PHE A 52 8.80 -9.07 -8.15
C PHE A 52 8.69 -10.34 -9.00
N TYR A 53 7.51 -10.93 -9.00
CA TYR A 53 7.09 -12.04 -9.85
C TYR A 53 6.51 -11.44 -11.13
N ASN A 54 7.35 -11.34 -12.17
CA ASN A 54 7.00 -10.60 -13.38
C ASN A 54 5.83 -11.26 -14.14
N GLN A 55 5.82 -12.60 -14.24
CA GLN A 55 4.74 -13.35 -14.89
C GLN A 55 3.38 -13.16 -14.22
N ASP A 56 3.34 -12.98 -12.90
CA ASP A 56 2.12 -12.79 -12.13
C ASP A 56 1.76 -11.30 -11.93
N ASN A 57 2.60 -10.38 -12.39
CA ASN A 57 2.49 -8.95 -12.10
C ASN A 57 2.30 -8.67 -10.60
N LYS A 58 3.01 -9.42 -9.76
CA LYS A 58 2.86 -9.42 -8.30
C LYS A 58 4.17 -9.06 -7.62
N ILE A 59 4.07 -8.15 -6.66
CA ILE A 59 5.21 -7.69 -5.87
C ILE A 59 4.95 -8.00 -4.40
N LEU A 60 5.90 -8.63 -3.73
CA LEU A 60 5.93 -8.80 -2.28
C LEU A 60 6.97 -7.84 -1.71
N VAL A 61 6.61 -7.07 -0.70
CA VAL A 61 7.49 -6.06 -0.10
C VAL A 61 7.46 -6.17 1.41
N GLU A 62 8.63 -6.14 2.03
CA GLU A 62 8.80 -6.20 3.48
C GLU A 62 9.69 -5.07 4.00
N GLY A 63 9.39 -4.56 5.19
CA GLY A 63 10.22 -3.63 5.97
C GLY A 63 9.95 -2.16 5.67
N ASN A 64 9.14 -1.52 6.52
CA ASN A 64 8.78 -0.09 6.44
C ASN A 64 8.43 0.34 5.01
N VAL A 65 7.43 -0.34 4.46
CA VAL A 65 6.99 -0.14 3.09
C VAL A 65 6.26 1.20 2.96
N TYR A 66 6.62 1.97 1.95
CA TYR A 66 5.88 3.17 1.55
C TYR A 66 5.52 3.09 0.07
N ILE A 67 4.23 3.15 -0.21
CA ILE A 67 3.67 3.19 -1.57
C ILE A 67 3.13 4.59 -1.81
N LYS A 68 3.59 5.22 -2.87
CA LYS A 68 3.04 6.49 -3.37
C LYS A 68 2.26 6.22 -4.65
N MET A 69 1.00 6.62 -4.67
CA MET A 69 0.14 6.57 -5.86
C MET A 69 -0.06 7.99 -6.38
N ASN A 70 0.10 8.18 -7.68
CA ASN A 70 -0.06 9.50 -8.29
C ASN A 70 -1.47 10.04 -8.05
N ASN A 71 -1.58 11.17 -7.34
CA ASN A 71 -2.82 11.91 -7.03
C ASN A 71 -3.87 11.17 -6.18
N GLU A 72 -3.65 9.91 -5.79
CA GLU A 72 -4.63 9.11 -5.04
C GLU A 72 -4.30 9.05 -3.55
N GLY A 73 -3.03 9.22 -3.20
CA GLY A 73 -2.58 9.17 -1.82
C GLY A 73 -1.35 8.28 -1.62
N ASN A 74 -1.20 7.78 -0.40
CA ASN A 74 -0.09 6.89 -0.05
C ASN A 74 -0.51 5.83 0.98
N ILE A 75 0.26 4.74 1.02
CA ILE A 75 0.08 3.63 1.96
C ILE A 75 1.43 3.36 2.63
N LYS A 76 1.42 3.21 3.95
CA LYS A 76 2.54 2.71 4.74
C LYS A 76 2.12 1.44 5.46
N ALA A 77 3.02 0.46 5.54
CA ALA A 77 2.82 -0.76 6.30
C ALA A 77 4.15 -1.50 6.51
N LYS A 78 4.17 -2.55 7.34
CA LYS A 78 5.36 -3.41 7.46
C LYS A 78 5.51 -4.41 6.33
N ASN A 79 4.39 -4.96 5.85
CA ASN A 79 4.37 -5.94 4.77
C ASN A 79 3.27 -5.59 3.78
N VAL A 80 3.60 -5.67 2.50
CA VAL A 80 2.65 -5.33 1.44
C VAL A 80 2.77 -6.32 0.28
N THR A 81 1.61 -6.70 -0.26
CA THR A 81 1.49 -7.36 -1.56
C THR A 81 0.84 -6.40 -2.53
N VAL A 82 1.47 -6.17 -3.68
CA VAL A 82 0.96 -5.29 -4.75
C VAL A 82 0.73 -6.12 -6.00
N ASN A 83 -0.42 -5.93 -6.63
CA ASN A 83 -0.67 -6.41 -7.98
C ASN A 83 -0.68 -5.21 -8.95
N ILE A 84 0.00 -5.37 -10.09
CA ILE A 84 0.08 -4.39 -11.15
C ILE A 84 -0.83 -4.83 -12.30
N ASP A 85 -1.54 -3.90 -12.92
CA ASP A 85 -2.35 -4.18 -14.11
C ASP A 85 -1.49 -4.15 -15.40
N GLU A 86 -2.10 -4.57 -16.51
CA GLU A 86 -1.44 -4.60 -17.84
C GLU A 86 -1.00 -3.21 -18.35
N LYS A 87 -1.48 -2.14 -17.72
CA LYS A 87 -1.14 -0.74 -18.06
C LYS A 87 -0.07 -0.15 -17.15
N GLY A 88 0.56 -0.99 -16.30
CA GLY A 88 1.60 -0.59 -15.35
C GLY A 88 1.06 0.22 -14.15
N GLY A 89 -0.23 0.10 -13.84
CA GLY A 89 -0.86 0.72 -12.67
C GLY A 89 -1.06 -0.26 -11.52
N ILE A 90 -1.15 0.24 -10.29
CA ILE A 90 -1.54 -0.58 -9.14
C ILE A 90 -3.01 -0.95 -9.30
N SER A 91 -3.32 -2.26 -9.28
CA SER A 91 -4.69 -2.78 -9.32
C SER A 91 -5.20 -3.17 -7.94
N LEU A 92 -4.34 -3.77 -7.12
CA LEU A 92 -4.67 -4.22 -5.76
C LEU A 92 -3.47 -4.03 -4.83
N VAL A 93 -3.72 -3.57 -3.61
CA VAL A 93 -2.74 -3.57 -2.52
C VAL A 93 -3.32 -4.30 -1.32
N LYS A 94 -2.59 -5.26 -0.78
CA LYS A 94 -2.84 -5.84 0.55
C LYS A 94 -1.73 -5.40 1.48
N ALA A 95 -2.05 -4.64 2.50
CA ALA A 95 -1.13 -4.14 3.51
C ALA A 95 -1.42 -4.77 4.86
N ILE A 96 -0.38 -5.17 5.59
CA ILE A 96 -0.50 -5.86 6.87
C ILE A 96 0.52 -5.29 7.86
N ASN A 97 0.10 -5.12 9.08
CA ASN A 97 0.84 -4.61 10.22
C ASN A 97 1.18 -3.12 10.11
N ASP A 98 0.71 -2.36 11.08
CA ASP A 98 0.91 -0.92 11.23
C ASP A 98 0.53 -0.15 9.94
N VAL A 99 -0.67 -0.42 9.44
CA VAL A 99 -1.16 0.21 8.20
C VAL A 99 -1.57 1.65 8.47
N GLU A 100 -1.01 2.56 7.67
CA GLU A 100 -1.40 3.97 7.58
C GLU A 100 -1.72 4.28 6.12
N ILE A 101 -2.91 4.81 5.85
CA ILE A 101 -3.33 5.22 4.50
C ILE A 101 -3.71 6.70 4.54
N PHE A 102 -3.17 7.48 3.62
CA PHE A 102 -3.66 8.81 3.32
C PHE A 102 -4.41 8.77 1.98
N ILE A 103 -5.68 9.17 2.00
CA ILE A 103 -6.57 9.22 0.84
C ILE A 103 -6.68 10.68 0.40
N GLY A 104 -5.93 11.04 -0.65
CA GLY A 104 -5.83 12.44 -1.09
C GLY A 104 -7.15 13.03 -1.56
N THR A 105 -7.99 12.25 -2.26
CA THR A 105 -9.29 12.70 -2.79
C THR A 105 -10.32 13.00 -1.71
N LEU A 106 -10.19 12.37 -0.53
CA LEU A 106 -11.11 12.56 0.60
C LEU A 106 -10.47 13.35 1.75
N GLU A 107 -9.19 13.69 1.65
CA GLU A 107 -8.39 14.30 2.74
C GLU A 107 -8.50 13.51 4.05
N GLN A 108 -8.60 12.17 3.93
CA GLN A 108 -8.74 11.25 5.06
C GLN A 108 -7.43 10.55 5.38
N LYS A 109 -7.17 10.39 6.67
CA LYS A 109 -6.09 9.55 7.18
C LYS A 109 -6.68 8.38 7.96
N VAL A 110 -6.15 7.18 7.68
CA VAL A 110 -6.68 5.94 8.21
C VAL A 110 -5.57 5.10 8.80
N TYR A 111 -5.84 4.46 9.93
CA TYR A 111 -4.99 3.46 10.55
C TYR A 111 -5.75 2.16 10.70
N SER A 112 -5.06 1.02 10.54
CA SER A 112 -5.61 -0.32 10.77
C SER A 112 -4.49 -1.35 10.93
N ASP A 113 -4.83 -2.58 11.33
CA ASP A 113 -3.88 -3.69 11.32
C ASP A 113 -3.71 -4.25 9.91
N GLU A 114 -4.80 -4.29 9.12
CA GLU A 114 -4.83 -4.77 7.76
C GLU A 114 -5.67 -3.86 6.86
N ALA A 115 -5.26 -3.76 5.59
CA ALA A 115 -6.01 -3.05 4.56
C ALA A 115 -5.95 -3.77 3.21
N ILE A 116 -7.06 -3.75 2.49
CA ILE A 116 -7.16 -4.14 1.09
C ILE A 116 -7.65 -2.93 0.29
N PHE A 117 -6.78 -2.38 -0.54
CA PHE A 117 -7.11 -1.34 -1.50
C PHE A 117 -7.32 -1.97 -2.87
N ASP A 118 -8.53 -1.91 -3.38
CA ASP A 118 -8.91 -2.37 -4.71
C ASP A 118 -9.15 -1.15 -5.60
N ASN A 119 -8.18 -0.86 -6.46
CA ASN A 119 -8.22 0.30 -7.34
C ASN A 119 -9.26 0.15 -8.46
N LYS A 120 -9.48 -1.08 -8.94
CA LYS A 120 -10.49 -1.33 -9.99
C LYS A 120 -11.91 -1.11 -9.48
N ALA A 121 -12.16 -1.51 -8.23
CA ALA A 121 -13.45 -1.32 -7.58
C ALA A 121 -13.57 0.06 -6.90
N SER A 122 -12.50 0.86 -6.84
CA SER A 122 -12.43 2.12 -6.08
C SER A 122 -12.82 1.95 -4.61
N LYS A 123 -12.31 0.91 -3.95
CA LYS A 123 -12.73 0.51 -2.59
C LYS A 123 -11.54 0.21 -1.69
N ILE A 124 -11.71 0.55 -0.40
CA ILE A 124 -10.76 0.15 0.65
C ILE A 124 -11.53 -0.60 1.74
N ASN A 125 -11.06 -1.79 2.07
CA ASN A 125 -11.51 -2.56 3.22
C ASN A 125 -10.42 -2.55 4.29
N LEU A 126 -10.79 -2.27 5.52
CA LEU A 126 -9.90 -2.12 6.67
C LEU A 126 -10.35 -3.07 7.79
N MET A 127 -9.40 -3.71 8.44
CA MET A 127 -9.66 -4.66 9.53
C MET A 127 -8.64 -4.47 10.65
N GLY A 128 -9.14 -4.59 11.88
CA GLY A 128 -8.38 -4.52 13.12
C GLY A 128 -8.00 -3.09 13.51
N ASN A 129 -8.39 -2.68 14.71
CA ASN A 129 -8.01 -1.40 15.32
C ASN A 129 -8.17 -0.18 14.41
N VAL A 130 -9.29 -0.13 13.66
CA VAL A 130 -9.51 0.90 12.64
C VAL A 130 -9.73 2.26 13.28
N VAL A 131 -9.00 3.27 12.81
CA VAL A 131 -9.21 4.68 13.14
C VAL A 131 -9.27 5.50 11.87
N LEU A 132 -10.40 6.17 11.64
CA LEU A 132 -10.59 7.12 10.52
C LEU A 132 -10.47 8.54 11.05
N PHE A 133 -9.61 9.34 10.46
CA PHE A 133 -9.50 10.77 10.74
C PHE A 133 -10.07 11.58 9.59
N TYR A 134 -10.83 12.61 9.94
CA TYR A 134 -11.34 13.64 9.05
C TYR A 134 -11.13 15.00 9.72
N GLY A 135 -10.10 15.72 9.28
CA GLY A 135 -9.66 16.92 9.99
C GLY A 135 -9.27 16.62 11.44
N GLN A 136 -9.92 17.28 12.40
CA GLN A 136 -9.73 17.05 13.83
C GLN A 136 -10.69 16.00 14.40
N SER A 137 -11.64 15.52 13.62
CA SER A 137 -12.61 14.50 14.01
C SER A 137 -12.05 13.10 13.75
N PHE A 138 -12.49 12.11 14.52
CA PHE A 138 -12.14 10.72 14.29
C PHE A 138 -13.28 9.76 14.62
N LEU A 139 -13.24 8.57 14.01
CA LEU A 139 -14.08 7.41 14.30
C LEU A 139 -13.19 6.20 14.53
N LYS A 140 -13.56 5.34 15.48
CA LYS A 140 -12.87 4.09 15.80
C LYS A 140 -13.84 2.91 15.71
N GLY A 141 -13.35 1.77 15.24
CA GLY A 141 -14.07 0.51 15.19
C GLY A 141 -13.15 -0.65 14.79
N ASP A 142 -13.72 -1.81 14.56
CA ASP A 142 -12.94 -3.02 14.21
C ASP A 142 -12.80 -3.22 12.70
N LYS A 143 -13.74 -2.70 11.94
CA LYS A 143 -13.77 -2.79 10.47
C LYS A 143 -14.21 -1.47 9.87
N ALA A 144 -13.69 -1.14 8.69
CA ALA A 144 -14.22 -0.05 7.89
C ALA A 144 -14.22 -0.41 6.40
N PHE A 145 -15.14 0.21 5.70
CA PHE A 145 -15.27 0.19 4.26
C PHE A 145 -15.31 1.62 3.74
N ILE A 146 -14.48 1.91 2.76
CA ILE A 146 -14.42 3.23 2.12
C ILE A 146 -14.70 3.02 0.62
N ASP A 147 -15.71 3.73 0.14
CA ASP A 147 -16.04 3.84 -1.27
C ASP A 147 -15.48 5.17 -1.80
N LEU A 148 -14.41 5.07 -2.59
CA LEU A 148 -13.68 6.25 -3.09
C LEU A 148 -14.46 6.99 -4.19
N GLU A 149 -15.28 6.26 -4.94
CA GLU A 149 -16.07 6.83 -6.02
C GLU A 149 -17.22 7.70 -5.47
N ASN A 150 -17.89 7.21 -4.42
CA ASN A 150 -19.02 7.91 -3.81
C ASN A 150 -18.64 8.76 -2.59
N GLY A 151 -17.38 8.71 -2.14
CA GLY A 151 -16.89 9.45 -0.97
C GLY A 151 -17.54 8.99 0.35
N VAL A 152 -17.94 7.71 0.44
CA VAL A 152 -18.64 7.17 1.61
C VAL A 152 -17.69 6.31 2.43
N SER A 153 -17.60 6.62 3.72
CA SER A 153 -16.89 5.79 4.70
C SER A 153 -17.88 5.21 5.70
N ARG A 154 -17.81 3.89 5.92
CA ARG A 154 -18.60 3.17 6.93
C ARG A 154 -17.67 2.48 7.89
N ILE A 155 -17.94 2.59 9.18
CA ILE A 155 -17.19 1.91 10.22
C ILE A 155 -18.14 1.04 11.03
N SER A 156 -17.67 -0.11 11.46
CA SER A 156 -18.41 -1.05 12.31
C SER A 156 -17.50 -1.67 13.36
N SER A 157 -18.11 -2.14 14.41
CA SER A 157 -17.45 -2.95 15.45
C SER A 157 -18.16 -4.28 15.60
N ASP A 158 -17.43 -5.28 16.07
CA ASP A 158 -17.99 -6.59 16.41
C ASP A 158 -18.82 -6.47 17.71
N ASP A 159 -19.64 -7.49 18.03
CA ASP A 159 -20.62 -7.47 19.14
C ASP A 159 -20.04 -7.16 20.54
N LYS A 160 -18.72 -7.22 20.70
CA LYS A 160 -18.03 -6.97 21.98
C LYS A 160 -17.45 -5.56 22.12
N THR A 161 -17.43 -4.79 21.03
CA THR A 161 -16.84 -3.44 20.98
C THR A 161 -17.85 -2.46 20.40
N ASN A 162 -17.70 -1.19 20.71
CA ASN A 162 -18.57 -0.14 20.18
C ASN A 162 -17.81 0.77 19.20
N VAL A 163 -18.49 1.21 18.18
CA VAL A 163 -18.01 2.34 17.39
C VAL A 163 -17.96 3.57 18.27
N SER A 164 -16.82 4.23 18.33
CA SER A 164 -16.63 5.46 19.11
C SER A 164 -16.02 6.56 18.23
N GLY A 165 -16.24 7.81 18.61
CA GLY A 165 -15.68 8.91 17.84
C GLY A 165 -15.81 10.27 18.53
N LEU A 166 -15.06 11.23 18.01
CA LEU A 166 -15.11 12.64 18.39
C LEU A 166 -15.36 13.46 17.12
N PHE A 167 -16.36 14.31 17.17
CA PHE A 167 -16.66 15.26 16.10
C PHE A 167 -16.40 16.67 16.60
N ILE A 168 -15.49 17.37 15.92
CA ILE A 168 -15.16 18.76 16.20
C ILE A 168 -15.73 19.58 15.04
N LYS A 169 -16.57 20.56 15.39
CA LYS A 169 -17.18 21.51 14.43
C LYS A 169 -16.28 22.72 14.26
#